data_fa78107aa57d6c3a5bb07b5b30327aa5
#
_entry.id   fa78107aa57d6c3a5bb07b5b30327aa5
#
_cell.length_a   1.000
_cell.length_b   1.000
_cell.length_c   1.000
_cell.angle_alpha   90.00
_cell.angle_beta   90.00
_cell.angle_gamma   90.00
#
_symmetry.space_group_name_H-M   'P 1'
#
loop_
_entity.id
_entity.type
_entity.pdbx_description
1 polymer ?
#
loop_
_entity_poly.entity_id
_entity_poly.type
_entity_poly.pdbx_seq_one_letter_code
_entity_poly.pdbx_strand_id
1 'polypeptide(L)'
;KNDFFSMVTDMRLDANNQDVLLHPPAQEDALLRQVLSGTSTYNIVSLRPMLMMAKDAGDPELEGPRPVKAIPSHFSLVQEAEEEDVAKIFGREGDEQGKYFSIGTPLDMDTQVCIDTIRFAERSNGIFGKTGTGKSFLTRLALCGLIHFDKAVNLIFDMHNEYGFKAMKETGG
;
A
#
# COMPACT_ATOMS: atom_id res chain seq x y z
N LYS A 1 21.83 8.60 2.01
CA LYS A 1 21.29 7.37 1.37
C LYS A 1 19.78 7.44 1.35
N ASN A 2 19.12 6.88 0.31
CA ASN A 2 17.67 6.85 0.23
C ASN A 2 17.18 5.40 0.35
N ASP A 3 16.08 5.20 1.05
CA ASP A 3 15.27 4.00 0.99
C ASP A 3 14.22 4.15 -0.12
N PHE A 4 13.95 3.06 -0.82
CA PHE A 4 12.99 3.02 -1.91
C PHE A 4 11.88 2.05 -1.58
N PHE A 5 10.66 2.54 -1.52
CA PHE A 5 9.47 1.71 -1.40
C PHE A 5 9.00 1.32 -2.79
N SER A 6 9.00 0.02 -3.02
CA SER A 6 8.76 -0.53 -4.35
C SER A 6 7.58 -1.50 -4.31
N MET A 7 6.80 -1.48 -5.37
CA MET A 7 5.73 -2.45 -5.56
C MET A 7 6.25 -3.62 -6.38
N VAL A 8 5.94 -4.85 -5.98
CA VAL A 8 6.17 -6.04 -6.78
C VAL A 8 5.22 -6.01 -7.99
N THR A 9 5.78 -6.04 -9.19
CA THR A 9 5.00 -5.98 -10.44
C THR A 9 4.96 -7.31 -11.18
N ASP A 10 5.96 -8.15 -10.95
CA ASP A 10 6.05 -9.46 -11.58
C ASP A 10 6.95 -10.39 -10.76
N MET A 11 6.65 -11.67 -10.79
CA MET A 11 7.47 -12.74 -10.19
C MET A 11 7.56 -13.89 -11.15
N ARG A 12 8.77 -14.34 -11.45
CA ARG A 12 9.00 -15.49 -12.33
C ARG A 12 10.11 -16.37 -11.82
N LEU A 13 9.97 -17.65 -12.08
CA LEU A 13 11.04 -18.63 -11.89
C LEU A 13 11.93 -18.62 -13.12
N ASP A 14 13.23 -18.62 -12.92
CA ASP A 14 14.23 -18.77 -13.97
C ASP A 14 15.27 -19.81 -13.55
N ALA A 15 16.10 -20.26 -14.48
CA ALA A 15 17.14 -21.26 -14.23
C ALA A 15 18.41 -20.95 -15.01
N ASN A 16 19.56 -21.32 -14.43
CA ASN A 16 20.85 -21.25 -15.09
C ASN A 16 20.91 -22.14 -16.36
N ASN A 17 20.15 -23.24 -16.37
CA ASN A 17 19.91 -24.10 -17.52
C ASN A 17 18.40 -24.22 -17.73
N GLN A 18 17.91 -23.79 -18.89
CA GLN A 18 16.49 -23.83 -19.22
C GLN A 18 15.94 -25.27 -19.32
N ASP A 19 16.78 -26.27 -19.59
CA ASP A 19 16.35 -27.66 -19.62
C ASP A 19 15.75 -28.10 -18.28
N VAL A 20 16.19 -27.53 -17.16
CA VAL A 20 15.65 -27.84 -15.83
C VAL A 20 14.20 -27.41 -15.69
N LEU A 21 13.80 -26.31 -16.34
CA LEU A 21 12.43 -25.83 -16.35
C LEU A 21 11.54 -26.57 -17.34
N LEU A 22 12.13 -26.97 -18.50
CA LEU A 22 11.41 -27.71 -19.55
C LEU A 22 11.20 -29.18 -19.19
N HIS A 23 12.15 -29.77 -18.47
CA HIS A 23 12.14 -31.18 -18.04
C HIS A 23 12.36 -31.28 -16.53
N PRO A 24 11.37 -30.84 -15.71
CA PRO A 24 11.51 -30.87 -14.26
C PRO A 24 11.65 -32.36 -13.78
N PRO A 25 12.46 -32.59 -12.73
CA PRO A 25 12.61 -33.92 -12.19
C PRO A 25 11.29 -34.50 -11.68
N ALA A 26 11.14 -35.83 -11.76
CA ALA A 26 9.94 -36.52 -11.31
C ALA A 26 9.57 -36.15 -9.86
N GLN A 27 8.28 -36.28 -9.53
CA GLN A 27 7.81 -35.92 -8.17
C GLN A 27 8.43 -36.80 -7.08
N GLU A 28 8.84 -38.03 -7.44
CA GLU A 28 9.44 -39.03 -6.56
C GLU A 28 10.90 -38.69 -6.20
N ASP A 29 11.60 -37.90 -7.03
CA ASP A 29 13.00 -37.50 -6.81
C ASP A 29 13.13 -36.25 -5.94
N ALA A 30 12.70 -36.35 -4.69
CA ALA A 30 12.70 -35.22 -3.74
C ALA A 30 14.10 -34.63 -3.53
N LEU A 31 15.15 -35.47 -3.47
CA LEU A 31 16.53 -35.03 -3.29
C LEU A 31 17.01 -34.19 -4.49
N LEU A 32 16.78 -34.69 -5.72
CA LEU A 32 17.17 -34.01 -6.94
C LEU A 32 16.44 -32.66 -7.08
N ARG A 33 15.16 -32.62 -6.74
CA ARG A 33 14.37 -31.37 -6.71
C ARG A 33 14.94 -30.35 -5.72
N GLN A 34 15.29 -30.77 -4.52
CA GLN A 34 15.88 -29.91 -3.50
C GLN A 34 17.25 -29.36 -3.92
N VAL A 35 18.11 -30.21 -4.52
CA VAL A 35 19.41 -29.77 -5.04
C VAL A 35 19.23 -28.77 -6.18
N LEU A 36 18.38 -29.06 -7.16
CA LEU A 36 18.15 -28.18 -8.31
C LEU A 36 17.50 -26.84 -7.89
N SER A 37 16.57 -26.85 -6.94
CA SER A 37 15.96 -25.64 -6.43
C SER A 37 16.95 -24.73 -5.69
N GLY A 38 17.98 -25.31 -5.07
CA GLY A 38 19.00 -24.54 -4.35
C GLY A 38 20.17 -24.06 -5.21
N THR A 39 20.42 -24.71 -6.37
CA THR A 39 21.64 -24.43 -7.16
C THR A 39 21.38 -23.99 -8.59
N SER A 40 20.27 -24.39 -9.18
CA SER A 40 20.03 -24.21 -10.61
C SER A 40 18.84 -23.33 -10.96
N THR A 41 17.92 -23.12 -10.02
CA THR A 41 16.76 -22.27 -10.20
C THR A 41 16.82 -21.06 -9.27
N TYR A 42 16.28 -19.93 -9.72
CA TYR A 42 16.19 -18.71 -8.93
C TYR A 42 14.91 -17.94 -9.29
N ASN A 43 14.43 -17.16 -8.33
CA ASN A 43 13.28 -16.31 -8.55
C ASN A 43 13.74 -14.91 -8.99
N ILE A 44 13.12 -14.39 -10.06
CA ILE A 44 13.26 -13.01 -10.48
C ILE A 44 12.01 -12.27 -10.00
N VAL A 45 12.24 -11.23 -9.20
CA VAL A 45 11.18 -10.33 -8.74
C VAL A 45 11.38 -8.98 -9.42
N SER A 46 10.40 -8.56 -10.19
CA SER A 46 10.39 -7.23 -10.82
C SER A 46 9.77 -6.22 -9.86
N LEU A 47 10.55 -5.21 -9.53
CA LEU A 47 10.16 -4.16 -8.58
C LEU A 47 10.02 -2.83 -9.29
N ARG A 48 8.95 -2.11 -9.00
CA ARG A 48 8.74 -0.74 -9.44
C ARG A 48 8.87 0.21 -8.26
N PRO A 49 9.93 1.01 -8.17
CA PRO A 49 10.05 2.03 -7.14
C PRO A 49 8.92 3.06 -7.26
N MET A 50 8.19 3.29 -6.18
CA MET A 50 7.05 4.20 -6.13
C MET A 50 7.37 5.46 -5.33
N LEU A 51 8.02 5.28 -4.18
CA LEU A 51 8.36 6.35 -3.25
C LEU A 51 9.81 6.21 -2.80
N MET A 52 10.41 7.32 -2.42
CA MET A 52 11.73 7.34 -1.80
C MET A 52 11.70 8.18 -0.52
N MET A 53 12.49 7.76 0.47
CA MET A 53 12.72 8.48 1.71
C MET A 53 14.22 8.64 1.95
N ALA A 54 14.63 9.79 2.49
CA ALA A 54 16.02 9.98 2.90
C ALA A 54 16.27 9.26 4.24
N LYS A 55 17.36 8.49 4.32
CA LYS A 55 17.78 7.81 5.58
C LYS A 55 18.27 8.76 6.65
N ASP A 56 18.88 9.86 6.25
CA ASP A 56 19.60 10.78 7.14
C ASP A 56 19.06 12.21 6.96
N ALA A 57 17.75 12.38 7.01
CA ALA A 57 17.15 13.70 6.88
C ALA A 57 17.23 14.47 8.21
N GLY A 58 18.28 15.25 8.37
CA GLY A 58 18.29 16.34 9.35
C GLY A 58 17.56 17.61 8.88
N ASP A 59 16.93 17.55 7.71
CA ASP A 59 16.19 18.65 7.09
C ASP A 59 14.69 18.31 7.08
N PRO A 60 13.85 19.09 7.78
CA PRO A 60 12.40 18.87 7.83
C PRO A 60 11.72 18.85 6.44
N GLU A 61 12.28 19.55 5.45
CA GLU A 61 11.77 19.51 4.07
C GLU A 61 12.04 18.18 3.37
N LEU A 62 13.01 17.41 3.88
CA LEU A 62 13.39 16.09 3.37
C LEU A 62 12.70 14.94 4.12
N GLU A 63 11.97 15.23 5.18
CA GLU A 63 11.22 14.23 5.93
C GLU A 63 9.95 13.83 5.17
N GLY A 64 9.74 12.52 5.09
CA GLY A 64 8.57 11.91 4.50
C GLY A 64 8.75 11.33 3.09
N PRO A 65 7.74 10.59 2.63
CA PRO A 65 7.76 9.91 1.34
C PRO A 65 7.63 10.91 0.18
N ARG A 66 8.49 10.76 -0.83
CA ARG A 66 8.53 11.60 -2.03
C ARG A 66 8.48 10.74 -3.29
N PRO A 67 7.99 11.28 -4.41
CA PRO A 67 8.08 10.61 -5.69
C PRO A 67 9.53 10.25 -6.04
N VAL A 68 9.72 9.09 -6.65
CA VAL A 68 11.04 8.61 -7.04
C VAL A 68 11.64 9.51 -8.10
N LYS A 69 12.84 10.04 -7.83
CA LYS A 69 13.63 10.87 -8.77
C LYS A 69 15.01 10.28 -9.05
N ALA A 70 15.32 9.13 -8.47
CA ALA A 70 16.59 8.43 -8.61
C ALA A 70 16.35 6.93 -8.73
N ILE A 71 17.32 6.21 -9.25
CA ILE A 71 17.31 4.75 -9.30
C ILE A 71 18.04 4.18 -8.07
N PRO A 72 17.57 3.06 -7.51
CA PRO A 72 18.33 2.34 -6.49
C PRO A 72 19.74 2.00 -6.99
N SER A 73 20.73 2.03 -6.12
CA SER A 73 22.08 1.64 -6.49
C SER A 73 22.16 0.15 -6.80
N HIS A 74 23.11 -0.20 -7.67
CA HIS A 74 23.37 -1.61 -7.94
C HIS A 74 23.67 -2.38 -6.64
N PHE A 75 23.21 -3.60 -6.58
CA PHE A 75 23.37 -4.49 -5.42
C PHE A 75 22.74 -3.97 -4.13
N SER A 76 21.74 -3.09 -4.23
CA SER A 76 20.94 -2.71 -3.07
C SER A 76 20.19 -3.93 -2.54
N LEU A 77 20.19 -4.06 -1.22
CA LEU A 77 19.42 -5.10 -0.55
C LEU A 77 17.93 -4.81 -0.74
N VAL A 78 17.17 -5.84 -1.03
CA VAL A 78 15.70 -5.83 -1.08
C VAL A 78 15.19 -6.63 0.11
N GLN A 79 14.26 -6.05 0.83
CA GLN A 79 13.60 -6.66 1.99
C GLN A 79 12.10 -6.47 1.87
N GLU A 80 11.33 -7.35 2.48
CA GLU A 80 9.90 -7.13 2.67
C GLU A 80 9.68 -5.93 3.59
N ALA A 81 8.67 -5.11 3.27
CA ALA A 81 8.33 -3.96 4.10
C ALA A 81 7.64 -4.42 5.38
N GLU A 82 8.16 -4.00 6.51
CA GLU A 82 7.58 -4.25 7.82
C GLU A 82 6.48 -3.22 8.14
N GLU A 83 5.70 -3.48 9.18
CA GLU A 83 4.62 -2.58 9.64
C GLU A 83 5.14 -1.16 9.91
N GLU A 84 6.35 -1.04 10.47
CA GLU A 84 6.96 0.26 10.73
C GLU A 84 7.30 1.03 9.46
N ASP A 85 7.69 0.34 8.40
CA ASP A 85 7.98 0.98 7.11
C ASP A 85 6.71 1.49 6.44
N VAL A 86 5.63 0.72 6.52
CA VAL A 86 4.31 1.13 6.04
C VAL A 86 3.79 2.32 6.84
N ALA A 87 3.97 2.32 8.17
CA ALA A 87 3.59 3.42 9.04
C ALA A 87 4.35 4.73 8.74
N LYS A 88 5.61 4.65 8.29
CA LYS A 88 6.38 5.83 7.83
C LYS A 88 5.74 6.49 6.60
N ILE A 89 5.06 5.71 5.74
CA ILE A 89 4.43 6.20 4.51
C ILE A 89 3.02 6.71 4.77
N PHE A 90 2.21 5.91 5.46
CA PHE A 90 0.77 6.14 5.61
C PHE A 90 0.40 6.70 6.97
N GLY A 91 1.34 6.80 7.90
CA GLY A 91 1.06 7.17 9.28
C GLY A 91 0.44 6.01 10.07
N ARG A 92 0.15 6.28 11.33
CA ARG A 92 -0.48 5.32 12.25
C ARG A 92 -1.65 6.01 12.95
N GLU A 93 -2.80 5.36 13.03
CA GLU A 93 -3.94 5.86 13.78
C GLU A 93 -3.58 6.00 15.27
N GLY A 94 -4.04 7.08 15.90
CA GLY A 94 -3.76 7.37 17.31
C GLY A 94 -2.40 8.06 17.54
N ASP A 95 -1.80 8.67 16.52
CA ASP A 95 -0.65 9.54 16.70
C ASP A 95 -0.98 10.75 17.60
N GLU A 96 0.03 11.34 18.23
CA GLU A 96 -0.14 12.44 19.18
C GLU A 96 -0.85 13.68 18.57
N GLN A 97 -0.80 13.85 17.27
CA GLN A 97 -1.43 14.95 16.55
C GLN A 97 -2.87 14.65 16.12
N GLY A 98 -3.33 13.39 16.24
CA GLY A 98 -4.67 12.95 15.85
C GLY A 98 -5.01 13.29 14.41
N LYS A 99 -4.05 13.16 13.48
CA LYS A 99 -4.23 13.51 12.07
C LYS A 99 -4.43 12.32 11.15
N TYR A 100 -4.04 11.12 11.59
CA TYR A 100 -4.12 9.91 10.79
C TYR A 100 -5.38 9.12 11.10
N PHE A 101 -6.16 8.84 10.08
CA PHE A 101 -7.39 8.08 10.15
C PHE A 101 -7.29 6.81 9.31
N SER A 102 -7.51 5.65 9.91
CA SER A 102 -7.45 4.35 9.22
C SER A 102 -8.61 4.21 8.23
N ILE A 103 -8.28 3.88 6.98
CA ILE A 103 -9.26 3.60 5.92
C ILE A 103 -9.39 2.10 5.61
N GLY A 104 -8.59 1.26 6.25
CA GLY A 104 -8.63 -0.18 6.11
C GLY A 104 -7.25 -0.81 6.02
N THR A 105 -7.24 -2.12 5.77
CA THR A 105 -6.03 -2.92 5.53
C THR A 105 -6.02 -3.44 4.10
N PRO A 106 -4.88 -3.46 3.40
CA PRO A 106 -4.74 -4.13 2.11
C PRO A 106 -5.02 -5.62 2.23
N LEU A 107 -5.39 -6.27 1.12
CA LEU A 107 -5.73 -7.70 1.13
C LEU A 107 -4.50 -8.61 1.35
N ASP A 108 -3.32 -8.10 1.06
CA ASP A 108 -2.04 -8.80 1.07
C ASP A 108 -1.11 -8.36 2.22
N MET A 109 -1.61 -7.51 3.12
CA MET A 109 -0.86 -7.01 4.27
C MET A 109 -1.78 -6.87 5.48
N ASP A 110 -1.27 -7.13 6.68
CA ASP A 110 -2.01 -6.96 7.94
C ASP A 110 -1.90 -5.52 8.51
N THR A 111 -1.15 -4.66 7.84
CA THR A 111 -0.88 -3.29 8.29
C THR A 111 -1.98 -2.33 7.85
N GLN A 112 -2.45 -1.49 8.76
CA GLN A 112 -3.45 -0.47 8.47
C GLN A 112 -2.88 0.62 7.55
N VAL A 113 -3.69 1.02 6.56
CA VAL A 113 -3.43 2.20 5.74
C VAL A 113 -4.24 3.37 6.27
N CYS A 114 -3.55 4.44 6.60
CA CYS A 114 -4.15 5.66 7.11
C CYS A 114 -4.06 6.81 6.10
N ILE A 115 -4.99 7.74 6.17
CA ILE A 115 -4.92 9.02 5.48
C ILE A 115 -4.58 10.13 6.48
N ASP A 116 -3.73 11.05 6.07
CA ASP A 116 -3.49 12.31 6.77
C ASP A 116 -4.67 13.25 6.47
N THR A 117 -5.57 13.39 7.44
CA THR A 117 -6.82 14.15 7.27
C THR A 117 -6.58 15.64 7.05
N ILE A 118 -5.48 16.20 7.57
CA ILE A 118 -5.11 17.59 7.37
C ILE A 118 -4.69 17.81 5.91
N ARG A 119 -3.73 17.02 5.43
CA ARG A 119 -3.27 17.11 4.04
C ARG A 119 -4.37 16.75 3.04
N PHE A 120 -5.28 15.85 3.43
CA PHE A 120 -6.43 15.50 2.62
C PHE A 120 -7.39 16.71 2.49
N ALA A 121 -7.65 17.44 3.57
CA ALA A 121 -8.51 18.62 3.55
C ALA A 121 -7.89 19.82 2.80
N GLU A 122 -6.56 19.96 2.84
CA GLU A 122 -5.83 21.07 2.19
C GLU A 122 -5.76 20.94 0.66
N ARG A 123 -6.00 19.77 0.11
CA ARG A 123 -5.80 19.49 -1.32
C ARG A 123 -7.08 19.02 -2.00
N SER A 124 -7.17 19.30 -3.29
CA SER A 124 -8.23 18.71 -4.13
C SER A 124 -7.96 17.22 -4.31
N ASN A 125 -8.92 16.40 -3.93
CA ASN A 125 -8.86 14.95 -4.02
C ASN A 125 -9.97 14.43 -4.93
N GLY A 126 -9.74 13.28 -5.57
CA GLY A 126 -10.71 12.62 -6.41
C GLY A 126 -10.76 11.11 -6.15
N ILE A 127 -11.97 10.55 -6.02
CA ILE A 127 -12.19 9.12 -5.89
C ILE A 127 -12.84 8.63 -7.17
N PHE A 128 -12.12 7.82 -7.93
CA PHE A 128 -12.54 7.33 -9.24
C PHE A 128 -12.65 5.80 -9.23
N GLY A 129 -13.59 5.28 -9.96
CA GLY A 129 -13.77 3.84 -10.10
C GLY A 129 -15.08 3.49 -10.81
N LYS A 130 -15.23 2.24 -11.23
CA LYS A 130 -16.48 1.72 -11.82
C LYS A 130 -17.61 1.69 -10.79
N THR A 131 -18.85 1.59 -11.26
CA THR A 131 -20.01 1.37 -10.38
C THR A 131 -19.82 0.07 -9.58
N GLY A 132 -20.16 0.09 -8.31
CA GLY A 132 -20.01 -1.08 -7.41
C GLY A 132 -18.62 -1.31 -6.80
N THR A 133 -17.62 -0.46 -7.10
CA THR A 133 -16.26 -0.60 -6.54
C THR A 133 -16.06 0.00 -5.16
N GLY A 134 -17.12 0.49 -4.51
CA GLY A 134 -17.02 1.04 -3.15
C GLY A 134 -16.67 2.52 -3.05
N LYS A 135 -16.73 3.30 -4.15
CA LYS A 135 -16.42 4.74 -4.15
C LYS A 135 -17.15 5.51 -3.04
N SER A 136 -18.48 5.38 -3.00
CA SER A 136 -19.31 6.08 -2.00
C SER A 136 -19.01 5.62 -0.58
N PHE A 137 -18.64 4.36 -0.38
CA PHE A 137 -18.19 3.84 0.91
C PHE A 137 -16.89 4.49 1.35
N LEU A 138 -15.89 4.52 0.46
CA LEU A 138 -14.59 5.16 0.75
C LEU A 138 -14.75 6.66 1.01
N THR A 139 -15.62 7.35 0.25
CA THR A 139 -15.92 8.78 0.48
C THR A 139 -16.54 8.99 1.85
N ARG A 140 -17.52 8.17 2.24
CA ARG A 140 -18.13 8.24 3.59
C ARG A 140 -17.10 8.01 4.69
N LEU A 141 -16.20 7.04 4.48
CA LEU A 141 -15.13 6.75 5.45
C LEU A 141 -14.17 7.94 5.60
N ALA A 142 -13.76 8.56 4.50
CA ALA A 142 -12.93 9.77 4.53
C ALA A 142 -13.65 10.95 5.23
N LEU A 143 -14.95 11.15 4.95
CA LEU A 143 -15.77 12.15 5.66
C LEU A 143 -15.87 11.86 7.15
N CYS A 144 -16.04 10.60 7.55
CA CYS A 144 -16.02 10.21 8.96
C CYS A 144 -14.71 10.61 9.64
N GLY A 145 -13.57 10.39 8.99
CA GLY A 145 -12.27 10.81 9.51
C GLY A 145 -12.15 12.31 9.67
N LEU A 146 -12.58 13.11 8.68
CA LEU A 146 -12.56 14.56 8.74
C LEU A 146 -13.45 15.11 9.88
N ILE A 147 -14.63 14.53 10.06
CA ILE A 147 -15.57 14.92 11.12
C ILE A 147 -15.05 14.48 12.49
N HIS A 148 -14.52 13.26 12.59
CA HIS A 148 -14.04 12.69 13.86
C HIS A 148 -12.91 13.54 14.47
N PHE A 149 -12.00 14.00 13.64
CA PHE A 149 -10.87 14.83 14.11
C PHE A 149 -11.14 16.33 14.09
N ASP A 150 -12.33 16.78 13.68
CA ASP A 150 -12.73 18.19 13.59
C ASP A 150 -11.72 19.05 12.82
N LYS A 151 -11.20 18.51 11.71
CA LYS A 151 -10.15 19.17 10.91
C LYS A 151 -10.69 20.11 9.83
N ALA A 152 -11.97 19.97 9.45
CA ALA A 152 -12.57 20.77 8.40
C ALA A 152 -14.09 20.87 8.55
N VAL A 153 -14.66 21.99 8.10
CA VAL A 153 -16.10 22.13 7.89
C VAL A 153 -16.45 21.46 6.56
N ASN A 154 -17.37 20.52 6.60
CA ASN A 154 -17.75 19.73 5.43
C ASN A 154 -19.07 20.22 4.85
N LEU A 155 -19.06 20.67 3.59
CA LEU A 155 -20.26 20.97 2.80
C LEU A 155 -20.37 19.96 1.67
N ILE A 156 -21.48 19.20 1.64
CA ILE A 156 -21.66 18.08 0.71
C ILE A 156 -22.75 18.43 -0.30
N PHE A 157 -22.41 18.41 -1.59
CA PHE A 157 -23.35 18.46 -2.70
C PHE A 157 -23.66 17.04 -3.16
N ASP A 158 -24.77 16.49 -2.69
CA ASP A 158 -25.16 15.09 -2.88
C ASP A 158 -26.27 14.97 -3.93
N MET A 159 -25.90 14.70 -5.17
CA MET A 159 -26.84 14.57 -6.28
C MET A 159 -27.68 13.29 -6.23
N HIS A 160 -27.19 12.24 -5.59
CA HIS A 160 -27.83 10.92 -5.57
C HIS A 160 -28.36 10.52 -4.18
N ASN A 161 -28.29 11.44 -3.23
CA ASN A 161 -28.75 11.22 -1.86
C ASN A 161 -28.08 10.03 -1.15
N GLU A 162 -26.76 9.89 -1.38
CA GLU A 162 -25.96 8.79 -0.83
C GLU A 162 -25.39 9.10 0.56
N TYR A 163 -25.29 10.36 0.96
CA TYR A 163 -24.56 10.80 2.16
C TYR A 163 -25.47 11.27 3.31
N GLY A 164 -26.73 11.63 3.05
CA GLY A 164 -27.67 12.25 4.00
C GLY A 164 -28.65 11.32 4.68
N PHE A 165 -28.78 10.06 4.28
CA PHE A 165 -29.80 9.15 4.80
C PHE A 165 -29.37 8.50 6.13
N LYS A 166 -30.12 8.76 7.20
CA LYS A 166 -30.27 7.80 8.30
C LYS A 166 -31.03 6.59 7.73
N ALA A 167 -30.37 5.44 7.65
CA ALA A 167 -31.09 4.20 7.44
C ALA A 167 -32.10 4.08 8.59
N MET A 168 -33.38 4.35 8.33
CA MET A 168 -34.43 3.90 9.22
C MET A 168 -34.35 2.38 9.20
N LYS A 169 -33.95 1.78 10.34
CA LYS A 169 -34.24 0.38 10.58
C LYS A 169 -35.78 0.30 10.49
N GLU A 170 -36.30 -0.37 9.47
CA GLU A 170 -37.65 -0.89 9.51
C GLU A 170 -37.70 -1.83 10.71
N THR A 171 -38.22 -1.34 11.80
CA THR A 171 -38.71 -2.19 12.88
C THR A 171 -39.91 -2.90 12.32
N GLY A 172 -39.66 -4.08 11.73
CA GLY A 172 -40.72 -5.00 11.36
C GLY A 172 -41.55 -5.30 12.61
N GLY A 173 -42.83 -5.02 12.48
CA GLY A 173 -43.86 -5.46 13.40
C GLY A 173 -44.07 -6.97 13.32
#